data_48fb485a9ef908bfd4f463b2d0440c59
#
_entry.id   48fb485a9ef908bfd4f463b2d0440c59
#
_cell.length_a   1.000
_cell.length_b   1.000
_cell.length_c   1.000
_cell.angle_alpha   90.00
_cell.angle_beta   90.00
_cell.angle_gamma   90.00
#
_symmetry.space_group_name_H-M   'P 1'
#
loop_
_entity.id
_entity.type
_entity.pdbx_description
1 polymer ?
#
loop_
_entity_poly.entity_id
_entity_poly.type
_entity_poly.pdbx_seq_one_letter_code
_entity_poly.pdbx_strand_id
1 'polypeptide(L)'
;TALKDADEAPERCTRNLVDMALHFSKGRFQISFFEMARTMLNNENSPYYPLIEDALKHMDKDKLIEFGLNLGYNGCTMGAHIVRKIKRTENINVPWLLFLNIDSAHENLTESYQPIFDQGKELGIYVYFLYTNKDPEKLLPLIRQNEDCAIILLCGSNCITEDFADSAKDINHLLIGVNYDDHTDAACLVLRDHRL
;
A
#
# COMPACT_ATOMS: atom_id res chain seq x y z
N THR A 1 1.19 -15.92 11.77
CA THR A 1 1.46 -16.15 13.21
C THR A 1 1.96 -14.89 13.89
N ALA A 2 2.91 -14.13 13.32
CA ALA A 2 3.44 -12.93 13.97
C ALA A 2 2.37 -11.82 14.21
N LEU A 3 1.38 -11.66 13.33
CA LEU A 3 0.29 -10.69 13.52
C LEU A 3 -0.82 -11.18 14.47
N LYS A 4 -0.88 -12.48 14.78
CA LYS A 4 -1.85 -12.99 15.77
C LYS A 4 -1.48 -12.62 17.21
N ASP A 5 -0.19 -12.43 17.47
CA ASP A 5 0.31 -12.04 18.79
C ASP A 5 0.42 -10.51 18.94
N ALA A 6 0.02 -9.75 17.91
CA ALA A 6 0.12 -8.29 17.88
C ALA A 6 -0.81 -7.59 18.88
N ASP A 7 -1.94 -8.22 19.24
CA ASP A 7 -2.91 -7.66 20.20
C ASP A 7 -2.36 -7.70 21.65
N GLU A 8 -1.46 -8.67 21.98
CA GLU A 8 -0.91 -8.82 23.34
C GLU A 8 0.40 -8.04 23.54
N ALA A 9 1.19 -7.84 22.47
CA ALA A 9 2.47 -7.13 22.55
C ALA A 9 2.85 -6.48 21.20
N PRO A 10 2.19 -5.38 20.79
CA PRO A 10 2.36 -4.76 19.48
C PRO A 10 3.80 -4.33 19.20
N GLU A 11 4.51 -3.81 20.21
CA GLU A 11 5.91 -3.40 20.07
C GLU A 11 6.84 -4.57 19.77
N ARG A 12 6.66 -5.69 20.48
CA ARG A 12 7.43 -6.91 20.27
C ARG A 12 7.13 -7.52 18.91
N CYS A 13 5.87 -7.51 18.52
CA CYS A 13 5.43 -7.99 17.21
C CYS A 13 6.10 -7.18 16.09
N THR A 14 6.09 -5.85 16.20
CA THR A 14 6.71 -4.95 15.23
C THR A 14 8.20 -5.20 15.10
N ARG A 15 8.94 -5.33 16.22
CA ARG A 15 10.37 -5.65 16.18
C ARG A 15 10.64 -7.00 15.51
N ASN A 16 9.87 -8.02 15.86
CA ASN A 16 10.01 -9.35 15.26
C ASN A 16 9.75 -9.34 13.75
N LEU A 17 8.77 -8.54 13.27
CA LEU A 17 8.49 -8.39 11.85
C LEU A 17 9.66 -7.73 11.11
N VAL A 18 10.26 -6.68 11.67
CA VAL A 18 11.42 -6.02 11.08
C VAL A 18 12.64 -6.93 11.08
N ASP A 19 12.90 -7.67 12.15
CA ASP A 19 14.01 -8.62 12.23
C ASP A 19 13.83 -9.78 11.24
N MET A 20 12.61 -10.28 11.09
CA MET A 20 12.28 -11.30 10.09
C MET A 20 12.46 -10.75 8.67
N ALA A 21 11.98 -9.55 8.39
CA ALA A 21 12.14 -8.91 7.09
C ALA A 21 13.63 -8.66 6.76
N LEU A 22 14.42 -8.24 7.75
CA LEU A 22 15.88 -8.10 7.61
C LEU A 22 16.55 -9.44 7.30
N HIS A 23 16.14 -10.52 7.99
CA HIS A 23 16.69 -11.86 7.75
C HIS A 23 16.47 -12.36 6.32
N PHE A 24 15.30 -12.05 5.73
CA PHE A 24 14.96 -12.45 4.37
C PHE A 24 15.37 -11.42 3.30
N SER A 25 15.90 -10.27 3.70
CA SER A 25 16.30 -9.20 2.78
C SER A 25 17.46 -9.63 1.88
N LYS A 26 17.33 -9.28 0.61
CA LYS A 26 18.38 -9.52 -0.40
C LYS A 26 18.73 -8.21 -1.10
N GLY A 27 20.03 -7.91 -1.08
CA GLY A 27 20.56 -6.73 -1.75
C GLY A 27 20.62 -5.49 -0.85
N ARG A 28 21.53 -4.60 -1.19
CA ARG A 28 21.92 -3.44 -0.38
C ARG A 28 20.75 -2.55 0.05
N PHE A 29 19.79 -2.32 -0.84
CA PHE A 29 18.67 -1.42 -0.56
C PHE A 29 17.76 -1.97 0.53
N GLN A 30 17.30 -3.23 0.42
CA GLN A 30 16.42 -3.86 1.40
C GLN A 30 17.10 -3.98 2.77
N ILE A 31 18.34 -4.42 2.79
CA ILE A 31 19.13 -4.54 4.03
C ILE A 31 19.23 -3.18 4.72
N SER A 32 19.67 -2.15 4.01
CA SER A 32 19.82 -0.79 4.57
C SER A 32 18.49 -0.22 5.07
N PHE A 33 17.39 -0.47 4.37
CA PHE A 33 16.05 -0.03 4.79
C PHE A 33 15.64 -0.68 6.12
N PHE A 34 15.75 -2.01 6.22
CA PHE A 34 15.34 -2.71 7.45
C PHE A 34 16.32 -2.52 8.61
N GLU A 35 17.60 -2.28 8.35
CA GLU A 35 18.56 -1.87 9.38
C GLU A 35 18.20 -0.49 9.96
N MET A 36 17.79 0.44 9.11
CA MET A 36 17.30 1.75 9.56
C MET A 36 16.01 1.62 10.37
N ALA A 37 15.04 0.86 9.89
CA ALA A 37 13.79 0.59 10.62
C ALA A 37 14.07 -0.03 12.00
N ARG A 38 14.96 -1.03 12.08
CA ARG A 38 15.39 -1.64 13.34
C ARG A 38 16.03 -0.62 14.28
N THR A 39 16.88 0.26 13.76
CA THR A 39 17.50 1.32 14.56
C THR A 39 16.46 2.28 15.12
N MET A 40 15.45 2.66 14.33
CA MET A 40 14.34 3.52 14.80
C MET A 40 13.50 2.85 15.89
N LEU A 41 13.32 1.53 15.82
CA LEU A 41 12.54 0.74 16.78
C LEU A 41 13.37 0.31 18.03
N ASN A 42 14.68 0.50 18.06
CA ASN A 42 15.48 0.29 19.26
C ASN A 42 15.22 1.32 20.37
N ASN A 43 14.65 2.46 20.02
CA ASN A 43 14.18 3.44 20.98
C ASN A 43 12.77 3.07 21.46
N GLU A 44 12.60 2.69 22.71
CA GLU A 44 11.31 2.33 23.31
C GLU A 44 10.27 3.48 23.26
N ASN A 45 10.73 4.73 23.17
CA ASN A 45 9.88 5.91 22.99
C ASN A 45 9.73 6.33 21.51
N SER A 46 10.00 5.43 20.57
CA SER A 46 9.88 5.73 19.14
C SER A 46 8.43 6.09 18.78
N PRO A 47 8.20 7.21 18.06
CA PRO A 47 6.86 7.62 17.64
C PRO A 47 6.21 6.62 16.66
N TYR A 48 6.98 5.68 16.13
CA TYR A 48 6.46 4.63 15.26
C TYR A 48 5.64 3.58 16.00
N TYR A 49 5.89 3.33 17.30
CA TYR A 49 5.11 2.37 18.09
C TYR A 49 3.65 2.75 18.21
N PRO A 50 3.30 3.96 18.69
CA PRO A 50 1.89 4.37 18.74
C PRO A 50 1.23 4.45 17.36
N LEU A 51 1.98 4.79 16.30
CA LEU A 51 1.45 4.79 14.93
C LEU A 51 1.09 3.37 14.47
N ILE A 52 1.97 2.40 14.69
CA ILE A 52 1.73 1.01 14.32
C ILE A 52 0.61 0.40 15.18
N GLU A 53 0.60 0.69 16.48
CA GLU A 53 -0.48 0.27 17.39
C GLU A 53 -1.83 0.80 16.92
N ASP A 54 -1.89 2.07 16.55
CA ASP A 54 -3.12 2.69 16.03
C ASP A 54 -3.58 2.02 14.72
N ALA A 55 -2.67 1.76 13.78
CA ALA A 55 -2.98 1.04 12.56
C ALA A 55 -3.50 -0.38 12.84
N LEU A 56 -2.82 -1.15 13.69
CA LEU A 56 -3.23 -2.51 14.07
C LEU A 56 -4.61 -2.55 14.74
N LYS A 57 -4.94 -1.51 15.51
CA LYS A 57 -6.21 -1.41 16.23
C LYS A 57 -7.39 -1.04 15.33
N HIS A 58 -7.17 -0.17 14.35
CA HIS A 58 -8.24 0.46 13.58
C HIS A 58 -8.33 0.00 12.12
N MET A 59 -7.31 -0.66 11.58
CA MET A 59 -7.37 -1.25 10.24
C MET A 59 -7.76 -2.73 10.31
N ASP A 60 -8.33 -3.23 9.23
CA ASP A 60 -8.56 -4.66 9.07
C ASP A 60 -7.25 -5.42 8.94
N LYS A 61 -7.11 -6.55 9.65
CA LYS A 61 -5.87 -7.34 9.66
C LYS A 61 -5.59 -7.98 8.29
N ASP A 62 -6.61 -8.41 7.58
CA ASP A 62 -6.46 -9.01 6.26
C ASP A 62 -5.97 -7.98 5.25
N LYS A 63 -6.41 -6.71 5.37
CA LYS A 63 -5.88 -5.58 4.59
C LYS A 63 -4.40 -5.35 4.84
N LEU A 64 -4.00 -5.28 6.09
CA LEU A 64 -2.59 -5.08 6.44
C LEU A 64 -1.70 -6.22 5.91
N ILE A 65 -2.20 -7.47 5.97
CA ILE A 65 -1.47 -8.64 5.47
C ILE A 65 -1.38 -8.60 3.95
N GLU A 66 -2.49 -8.45 3.26
CA GLU A 66 -2.55 -8.53 1.79
C GLU A 66 -1.82 -7.37 1.13
N PHE A 67 -2.07 -6.13 1.60
CA PHE A 67 -1.31 -4.98 1.13
C PHE A 67 0.18 -5.13 1.42
N GLY A 68 0.55 -5.59 2.62
CA GLY A 68 1.93 -5.82 3.02
C GLY A 68 2.63 -6.89 2.18
N LEU A 69 1.93 -7.97 1.82
CA LEU A 69 2.45 -9.00 0.91
C LEU A 69 2.65 -8.47 -0.51
N ASN A 70 1.68 -7.72 -1.03
CA ASN A 70 1.78 -7.13 -2.37
C ASN A 70 2.91 -6.11 -2.44
N LEU A 71 3.04 -5.23 -1.44
CA LEU A 71 4.15 -4.28 -1.39
C LEU A 71 5.50 -4.97 -1.20
N GLY A 72 5.61 -5.86 -0.21
CA GLY A 72 6.88 -6.45 0.21
C GLY A 72 7.34 -7.57 -0.73
N TYR A 73 6.46 -8.53 -1.04
CA TYR A 73 6.82 -9.67 -1.86
C TYR A 73 6.67 -9.35 -3.36
N ASN A 74 5.48 -8.96 -3.82
CA ASN A 74 5.25 -8.70 -5.25
C ASN A 74 6.06 -7.49 -5.73
N GLY A 75 6.00 -6.35 -5.03
CA GLY A 75 6.71 -5.13 -5.42
C GLY A 75 8.21 -5.18 -5.14
N CYS A 76 8.58 -5.26 -3.85
CA CYS A 76 9.98 -5.07 -3.43
C CYS A 76 10.87 -6.31 -3.63
N THR A 77 10.30 -7.50 -3.82
CA THR A 77 11.10 -8.73 -4.00
C THR A 77 11.00 -9.26 -5.42
N MET A 78 9.84 -9.75 -5.84
CA MET A 78 9.64 -10.37 -7.17
C MET A 78 9.75 -9.32 -8.28
N GLY A 79 9.00 -8.24 -8.19
CA GLY A 79 9.01 -7.14 -9.16
C GLY A 79 10.39 -6.50 -9.28
N ALA A 80 11.02 -6.20 -8.14
CA ALA A 80 12.39 -5.66 -8.15
C ALA A 80 13.41 -6.62 -8.79
N HIS A 81 13.19 -7.95 -8.74
CA HIS A 81 14.02 -8.92 -9.46
C HIS A 81 13.85 -8.78 -10.98
N ILE A 82 12.60 -8.67 -11.45
CA ILE A 82 12.26 -8.48 -12.88
C ILE A 82 12.88 -7.17 -13.39
N VAL A 83 12.64 -6.06 -12.70
CA VAL A 83 13.21 -4.73 -13.03
C VAL A 83 14.74 -4.79 -13.17
N ARG A 84 15.44 -5.42 -12.21
CA ARG A 84 16.91 -5.58 -12.27
C ARG A 84 17.36 -6.49 -13.40
N LYS A 85 16.57 -7.51 -13.76
CA LYS A 85 16.83 -8.37 -14.91
C LYS A 85 16.76 -7.55 -16.20
N ILE A 86 15.67 -6.83 -16.44
CA ILE A 86 15.48 -5.96 -17.62
C ILE A 86 16.61 -4.94 -17.74
N LYS A 87 16.95 -4.29 -16.62
CA LYS A 87 18.09 -3.35 -16.62
C LYS A 87 19.41 -3.99 -17.09
N ARG A 88 19.68 -5.25 -16.70
CA ARG A 88 20.92 -5.94 -17.07
C ARG A 88 20.92 -6.45 -18.50
N THR A 89 19.76 -6.92 -19.00
CA THR A 89 19.66 -7.53 -20.34
C THR A 89 19.45 -6.49 -21.45
N GLU A 90 18.67 -5.46 -21.18
CA GLU A 90 18.19 -4.50 -22.17
C GLU A 90 18.71 -3.08 -21.95
N ASN A 91 19.39 -2.84 -20.81
CA ASN A 91 19.91 -1.53 -20.40
C ASN A 91 18.81 -0.45 -20.27
N ILE A 92 17.57 -0.87 -19.91
CA ILE A 92 16.41 0.00 -19.68
C ILE A 92 16.19 0.17 -18.19
N ASN A 93 15.95 1.40 -17.75
CA ASN A 93 15.54 1.68 -16.37
C ASN A 93 14.02 1.64 -16.27
N VAL A 94 13.48 0.62 -15.61
CA VAL A 94 12.06 0.50 -15.30
C VAL A 94 11.79 1.09 -13.91
N PRO A 95 10.78 1.94 -13.72
CA PRO A 95 10.37 2.40 -12.39
C PRO A 95 9.83 1.22 -11.58
N TRP A 96 9.95 1.28 -10.25
CA TRP A 96 9.41 0.22 -9.38
C TRP A 96 7.97 0.50 -8.91
N LEU A 97 7.47 1.73 -9.16
CA LEU A 97 6.10 2.16 -8.92
C LEU A 97 5.63 3.10 -10.02
N LEU A 98 4.34 3.23 -10.20
CA LEU A 98 3.71 4.24 -11.07
C LEU A 98 2.77 5.13 -10.27
N PHE A 99 2.79 6.42 -10.60
CA PHE A 99 1.80 7.39 -10.14
C PHE A 99 0.90 7.76 -11.33
N LEU A 100 -0.39 7.47 -11.22
CA LEU A 100 -1.38 7.71 -12.26
C LEU A 100 -2.36 8.78 -11.79
N ASN A 101 -2.38 9.91 -12.49
CA ASN A 101 -3.41 10.92 -12.32
C ASN A 101 -4.58 10.56 -13.23
N ILE A 102 -5.72 10.17 -12.64
CA ILE A 102 -6.87 9.61 -13.34
C ILE A 102 -8.00 10.64 -13.38
N ASP A 103 -8.44 10.96 -14.58
CA ASP A 103 -9.67 11.73 -14.77
C ASP A 103 -10.88 10.78 -14.65
N SER A 104 -11.61 10.88 -13.55
CA SER A 104 -12.80 10.06 -13.28
C SER A 104 -14.00 10.38 -14.21
N ALA A 105 -13.94 11.45 -14.99
CA ALA A 105 -14.93 11.74 -16.02
C ALA A 105 -14.78 10.88 -17.27
N HIS A 106 -13.66 10.16 -17.41
CA HIS A 106 -13.41 9.30 -18.54
C HIS A 106 -14.38 8.09 -18.54
N GLU A 107 -15.01 7.84 -19.68
CA GLU A 107 -15.82 6.63 -19.87
C GLU A 107 -14.91 5.40 -19.94
N ASN A 108 -15.37 4.26 -19.39
CA ASN A 108 -14.65 2.99 -19.43
C ASN A 108 -13.25 3.01 -18.79
N LEU A 109 -13.14 3.58 -17.57
CA LEU A 109 -11.88 3.69 -16.82
C LEU A 109 -11.13 2.34 -16.75
N THR A 110 -11.83 1.27 -16.42
CA THR A 110 -11.21 -0.06 -16.29
C THR A 110 -10.56 -0.50 -17.60
N GLU A 111 -11.27 -0.43 -18.72
CA GLU A 111 -10.72 -0.82 -20.04
C GLU A 111 -9.54 0.05 -20.46
N SER A 112 -9.58 1.35 -20.12
CA SER A 112 -8.55 2.30 -20.53
C SER A 112 -7.25 2.13 -19.72
N TYR A 113 -7.35 1.79 -18.43
CA TYR A 113 -6.19 1.73 -17.55
C TYR A 113 -5.69 0.31 -17.28
N GLN A 114 -6.51 -0.75 -17.48
CA GLN A 114 -6.08 -2.13 -17.28
C GLN A 114 -4.81 -2.51 -18.07
N PRO A 115 -4.63 -2.09 -19.34
CA PRO A 115 -3.40 -2.37 -20.07
C PRO A 115 -2.13 -1.81 -19.42
N ILE A 116 -2.23 -0.72 -18.63
CA ILE A 116 -1.09 -0.17 -17.89
C ILE A 116 -0.68 -1.12 -16.76
N PHE A 117 -1.65 -1.72 -16.07
CA PHE A 117 -1.38 -2.71 -15.03
C PHE A 117 -0.80 -3.99 -15.63
N ASP A 118 -1.38 -4.50 -16.72
CA ASP A 118 -0.93 -5.74 -17.36
C ASP A 118 0.52 -5.61 -17.85
N GLN A 119 0.84 -4.54 -18.58
CA GLN A 119 2.21 -4.25 -19.02
C GLN A 119 3.14 -3.94 -17.85
N GLY A 120 2.62 -3.23 -16.83
CA GLY A 120 3.38 -2.95 -15.61
C GLY A 120 3.84 -4.22 -14.91
N LYS A 121 2.95 -5.21 -14.74
CA LYS A 121 3.27 -6.50 -14.14
C LYS A 121 4.34 -7.27 -14.93
N GLU A 122 4.27 -7.26 -16.26
CA GLU A 122 5.31 -7.85 -17.13
C GLU A 122 6.68 -7.19 -16.89
N LEU A 123 6.70 -5.89 -16.61
CA LEU A 123 7.91 -5.12 -16.29
C LEU A 123 8.34 -5.23 -14.82
N GLY A 124 7.54 -5.86 -13.97
CA GLY A 124 7.81 -6.01 -12.53
C GLY A 124 7.30 -4.86 -11.66
N ILE A 125 6.34 -4.08 -12.15
CA ILE A 125 5.71 -2.97 -11.41
C ILE A 125 4.43 -3.51 -10.76
N TYR A 126 4.43 -3.53 -9.41
CA TYR A 126 3.30 -4.00 -8.60
C TYR A 126 2.83 -2.95 -7.58
N VAL A 127 3.36 -1.72 -7.65
CA VAL A 127 3.00 -0.63 -6.72
C VAL A 127 2.46 0.53 -7.52
N TYR A 128 1.24 0.95 -7.21
CA TYR A 128 0.54 2.01 -7.92
C TYR A 128 -0.03 3.03 -6.96
N PHE A 129 0.22 4.31 -7.27
CA PHE A 129 -0.49 5.43 -6.69
C PHE A 129 -1.50 5.92 -7.71
N LEU A 130 -2.77 5.88 -7.36
CA LEU A 130 -3.87 6.40 -8.18
C LEU A 130 -4.35 7.69 -7.54
N TYR A 131 -4.36 8.75 -8.30
CA TYR A 131 -4.85 10.04 -7.83
C TYR A 131 -6.10 10.44 -8.62
N THR A 132 -7.15 10.85 -7.90
CA THR A 132 -8.35 11.44 -8.49
C THR A 132 -8.90 12.55 -7.59
N ASN A 133 -9.48 13.56 -8.21
CA ASN A 133 -10.13 14.67 -7.50
C ASN A 133 -11.64 14.46 -7.29
N LYS A 134 -12.22 13.44 -7.95
CA LYS A 134 -13.68 13.20 -7.95
C LYS A 134 -13.97 11.71 -8.11
N ASP A 135 -15.11 11.31 -7.62
CA ASP A 135 -15.72 9.99 -7.87
C ASP A 135 -14.72 8.82 -7.73
N PRO A 136 -14.00 8.68 -6.60
CA PRO A 136 -13.00 7.61 -6.43
C PRO A 136 -13.63 6.22 -6.52
N GLU A 137 -14.91 6.08 -6.26
CA GLU A 137 -15.66 4.82 -6.39
C GLU A 137 -15.62 4.25 -7.80
N LYS A 138 -15.48 5.09 -8.83
CA LYS A 138 -15.35 4.64 -10.23
C LYS A 138 -14.04 3.89 -10.50
N LEU A 139 -13.04 4.04 -9.62
CA LEU A 139 -11.76 3.33 -9.72
C LEU A 139 -11.79 1.96 -9.05
N LEU A 140 -12.75 1.71 -8.16
CA LEU A 140 -12.83 0.45 -7.41
C LEU A 140 -12.89 -0.81 -8.29
N PRO A 141 -13.62 -0.83 -9.45
CA PRO A 141 -13.58 -1.98 -10.35
C PRO A 141 -12.18 -2.27 -10.92
N LEU A 142 -11.44 -1.23 -11.32
CA LEU A 142 -10.04 -1.35 -11.78
C LEU A 142 -9.14 -1.88 -10.65
N ILE A 143 -9.32 -1.33 -9.44
CA ILE A 143 -8.54 -1.76 -8.27
C ILE A 143 -8.80 -3.23 -7.97
N ARG A 144 -10.05 -3.68 -7.93
CA ARG A 144 -10.43 -5.08 -7.69
C ARG A 144 -9.84 -6.07 -8.70
N GLN A 145 -9.65 -5.67 -9.96
CA GLN A 145 -9.04 -6.53 -10.98
C GLN A 145 -7.54 -6.74 -10.77
N ASN A 146 -6.90 -5.92 -9.95
CA ASN A 146 -5.45 -5.92 -9.76
C ASN A 146 -5.07 -6.29 -8.31
N GLU A 147 -5.66 -7.38 -7.81
CA GLU A 147 -5.51 -7.86 -6.43
C GLU A 147 -4.07 -8.25 -6.03
N ASP A 148 -3.21 -8.50 -6.99
CA ASP A 148 -1.79 -8.78 -6.81
C ASP A 148 -0.90 -7.52 -6.69
N CYS A 149 -1.49 -6.33 -6.81
CA CYS A 149 -0.80 -5.05 -6.70
C CYS A 149 -1.04 -4.39 -5.33
N ALA A 150 -0.06 -3.66 -4.83
CA ALA A 150 -0.25 -2.71 -3.73
C ALA A 150 -0.71 -1.38 -4.32
N ILE A 151 -1.96 -1.01 -4.03
CA ILE A 151 -2.57 0.19 -4.60
C ILE A 151 -2.84 1.20 -3.49
N ILE A 152 -2.39 2.43 -3.71
CA ILE A 152 -2.66 3.58 -2.86
C ILE A 152 -3.56 4.55 -3.65
N LEU A 153 -4.79 4.72 -3.21
CA LEU A 153 -5.73 5.67 -3.80
C LEU A 153 -5.66 7.00 -3.04
N LEU A 154 -5.25 8.04 -3.73
CA LEU A 154 -5.17 9.40 -3.19
C LEU A 154 -6.36 10.22 -3.70
N CYS A 155 -7.12 10.84 -2.79
CA CYS A 155 -8.27 11.67 -3.14
C CYS A 155 -8.49 12.80 -2.12
N GLY A 156 -9.39 13.73 -2.45
CA GLY A 156 -9.78 14.81 -1.55
C GLY A 156 -10.63 14.30 -0.39
N SER A 157 -10.59 15.00 0.75
CA SER A 157 -11.40 14.69 1.93
C SER A 157 -12.90 14.65 1.62
N ASN A 158 -13.36 15.53 0.73
CA ASN A 158 -14.74 15.60 0.27
C ASN A 158 -15.21 14.39 -0.55
N CYS A 159 -14.29 13.53 -1.00
CA CYS A 159 -14.59 12.30 -1.70
C CYS A 159 -14.82 11.11 -0.75
N ILE A 160 -14.47 11.26 0.51
CA ILE A 160 -14.61 10.21 1.54
C ILE A 160 -16.01 10.30 2.14
N THR A 161 -16.90 9.47 1.65
CA THR A 161 -18.27 9.32 2.12
C THR A 161 -18.48 7.93 2.72
N GLU A 162 -19.54 7.75 3.50
CA GLU A 162 -19.96 6.43 4.01
C GLU A 162 -20.16 5.43 2.86
N ASP A 163 -20.82 5.84 1.78
CA ASP A 163 -21.07 4.99 0.61
C ASP A 163 -19.77 4.56 -0.09
N PHE A 164 -18.80 5.47 -0.19
CA PHE A 164 -17.47 5.15 -0.73
C PHE A 164 -16.76 4.15 0.19
N ALA A 165 -16.73 4.43 1.49
CA ALA A 165 -16.07 3.57 2.47
C ALA A 165 -16.70 2.17 2.50
N ASP A 166 -18.02 2.07 2.48
CA ASP A 166 -18.75 0.80 2.37
C ASP A 166 -18.40 0.04 1.08
N SER A 167 -18.21 0.77 -0.03
CA SER A 167 -17.85 0.17 -1.32
C SER A 167 -16.39 -0.29 -1.38
N ALA A 168 -15.50 0.28 -0.57
CA ALA A 168 -14.07 0.00 -0.57
C ALA A 168 -13.64 -1.02 0.51
N LYS A 169 -14.49 -1.30 1.50
CA LYS A 169 -14.13 -2.08 2.70
C LYS A 169 -13.67 -3.52 2.45
N ASP A 170 -14.09 -4.13 1.37
CA ASP A 170 -13.75 -5.50 0.97
C ASP A 170 -12.48 -5.61 0.11
N ILE A 171 -11.83 -4.48 -0.22
CA ILE A 171 -10.62 -4.47 -1.04
C ILE A 171 -9.40 -4.45 -0.12
N ASN A 172 -8.76 -5.60 0.07
CA ASN A 172 -7.69 -5.77 1.06
C ASN A 172 -6.34 -5.19 0.62
N HIS A 173 -6.06 -5.11 -0.69
CA HIS A 173 -4.82 -4.61 -1.26
C HIS A 173 -4.82 -3.09 -1.52
N LEU A 174 -5.82 -2.38 -0.97
CA LEU A 174 -6.00 -0.94 -1.11
C LEU A 174 -5.68 -0.19 0.19
N LEU A 175 -4.86 0.86 0.09
CA LEU A 175 -4.77 1.92 1.09
C LEU A 175 -5.36 3.21 0.53
N ILE A 176 -5.98 4.01 1.39
CA ILE A 176 -6.58 5.28 1.03
C ILE A 176 -5.78 6.40 1.67
N GLY A 177 -5.32 7.35 0.85
CA GLY A 177 -4.68 8.57 1.29
C GLY A 177 -5.58 9.77 1.05
N VAL A 178 -5.75 10.59 2.07
CA VAL A 178 -6.60 11.78 2.02
C VAL A 178 -5.74 13.02 1.89
N ASN A 179 -6.06 13.88 0.93
CA ASN A 179 -5.41 15.19 0.82
C ASN A 179 -5.72 16.02 2.07
N TYR A 180 -4.67 16.62 2.65
CA TYR A 180 -4.82 17.39 3.89
C TYR A 180 -5.54 18.73 3.62
N ASP A 181 -6.67 18.92 4.31
CA ASP A 181 -7.48 20.13 4.35
C ASP A 181 -8.28 20.22 5.65
N ASP A 182 -9.15 21.21 5.78
CA ASP A 182 -9.96 21.45 6.99
C ASP A 182 -10.99 20.34 7.31
N HIS A 183 -11.24 19.42 6.37
CA HIS A 183 -12.18 18.31 6.51
C HIS A 183 -11.50 16.94 6.67
N THR A 184 -10.18 16.91 6.66
CA THR A 184 -9.39 15.66 6.70
C THR A 184 -9.71 14.80 7.92
N ASP A 185 -9.87 15.42 9.09
CA ASP A 185 -10.15 14.68 10.34
C ASP A 185 -11.48 13.95 10.25
N ALA A 186 -12.52 14.58 9.70
CA ALA A 186 -13.83 13.95 9.51
C ALA A 186 -13.75 12.79 8.51
N ALA A 187 -13.04 12.97 7.38
CA ALA A 187 -12.80 11.93 6.40
C ALA A 187 -12.05 10.72 7.00
N CYS A 188 -11.01 10.98 7.81
CA CYS A 188 -10.26 9.92 8.49
C CYS A 188 -11.12 9.15 9.50
N LEU A 189 -12.07 9.81 10.17
CA LEU A 189 -13.00 9.11 11.07
C LEU A 189 -13.90 8.13 10.29
N VAL A 190 -14.46 8.54 9.14
CA VAL A 190 -15.24 7.65 8.27
C VAL A 190 -14.42 6.43 7.85
N LEU A 191 -13.18 6.62 7.38
CA LEU A 191 -12.31 5.51 6.99
C LEU A 191 -12.03 4.57 8.18
N ARG A 192 -11.76 5.14 9.37
CA ARG A 192 -11.48 4.41 10.60
C ARG A 192 -12.67 3.56 11.06
N ASP A 193 -13.89 4.09 10.97
CA ASP A 193 -15.13 3.38 11.33
C ASP A 193 -15.37 2.18 10.39
N HIS A 194 -14.91 2.25 9.14
CA HIS A 194 -14.95 1.16 8.16
C HIS A 194 -13.70 0.29 8.14
N ARG A 195 -12.72 0.55 9.05
CA ARG A 195 -11.46 -0.20 9.16
C ARG A 195 -10.61 -0.18 7.88
N LEU A 196 -10.64 0.97 7.19
CA LEU A 196 -9.89 1.25 5.97
C LEU A 196 -8.57 1.96 6.24
#